data_7eb33034a341955e2cd6e2b108f2c844
#
_entry.id   7eb33034a341955e2cd6e2b108f2c844
#
_cell.length_a   1.000
_cell.length_b   1.000
_cell.length_c   1.000
_cell.angle_alpha   90.00
_cell.angle_beta   90.00
_cell.angle_gamma   90.00
#
_symmetry.space_group_name_H-M   'P 1'
#
loop_
_entity.id
_entity.type
_entity.pdbx_description
1 polymer ?
#
loop_
_entity_poly.entity_id
_entity_poly.type
_entity_poly.pdbx_seq_one_letter_code
_entity_poly.pdbx_strand_id
1 'polypeptide(L)'
;LMKHIFGNIGNERKILVEFIKKASAEEFYKKILEESTCSVFLMTGDSSIQDRKKIIEKIKGQKSVLLIATQVIEAGVDIDMDIGYKDISRLDSEEQFMGRVNRSAKRKGMVYFFDLDDAAGVYGSDDVRIEEKVTLKMEAMRKILTTKDFPKFYEENILPEVKKRGEEA
;
A
#
# COMPACT_ATOMS: atom_id res chain seq x y z
N LEU A 1 -10.54 4.41 -9.96
CA LEU A 1 -9.28 3.68 -9.80
C LEU A 1 -8.87 2.99 -11.11
N MET A 2 -9.64 2.03 -11.63
CA MET A 2 -9.30 1.26 -12.84
C MET A 2 -8.90 2.14 -14.02
N LYS A 3 -9.74 3.09 -14.44
CA LYS A 3 -9.42 4.00 -15.57
C LYS A 3 -8.09 4.72 -15.41
N HIS A 4 -7.76 5.14 -14.21
CA HIS A 4 -6.50 5.84 -13.93
C HIS A 4 -5.29 4.90 -14.00
N ILE A 5 -5.44 3.67 -13.51
CA ILE A 5 -4.40 2.64 -13.61
C ILE A 5 -4.18 2.25 -15.07
N PHE A 6 -5.25 2.00 -15.84
CA PHE A 6 -5.14 1.68 -17.27
C PHE A 6 -4.44 2.76 -18.09
N GLY A 7 -4.68 4.05 -17.78
CA GLY A 7 -3.97 5.15 -18.42
C GLY A 7 -2.45 5.19 -18.17
N ASN A 8 -1.98 4.44 -17.16
CA ASN A 8 -0.57 4.34 -16.81
C ASN A 8 0.08 3.01 -17.24
N ILE A 9 -0.73 1.99 -17.61
CA ILE A 9 -0.24 0.71 -18.14
C ILE A 9 0.32 0.92 -19.56
N GLY A 10 1.38 0.20 -19.91
CA GLY A 10 1.94 0.17 -21.26
C GLY A 10 3.06 1.16 -21.55
N ASN A 11 3.39 2.07 -20.63
CA ASN A 11 4.44 3.08 -20.82
C ASN A 11 5.81 2.67 -20.23
N GLU A 12 6.18 1.40 -20.34
CA GLU A 12 7.39 0.83 -19.70
C GLU A 12 7.46 1.17 -18.19
N ARG A 13 6.33 1.03 -17.48
CA ARG A 13 6.23 1.35 -16.05
C ARG A 13 5.88 0.14 -15.22
N LYS A 14 6.44 0.09 -14.03
CA LYS A 14 6.10 -0.87 -12.98
C LYS A 14 5.11 -0.23 -12.03
N ILE A 15 3.92 -0.81 -11.94
CA ILE A 15 2.81 -0.28 -11.15
C ILE A 15 2.52 -1.24 -9.98
N LEU A 16 2.39 -0.69 -8.78
CA LEU A 16 1.99 -1.39 -7.58
C LEU A 16 0.61 -0.90 -7.13
N VAL A 17 -0.30 -1.84 -6.86
CA VAL A 17 -1.61 -1.54 -6.26
C VAL A 17 -1.75 -2.36 -4.99
N GLU A 18 -1.92 -1.71 -3.86
CA GLU A 18 -2.14 -2.37 -2.57
C GLU A 18 -3.57 -2.15 -2.08
N PHE A 19 -4.24 -3.25 -1.80
CA PHE A 19 -5.55 -3.30 -1.16
C PHE A 19 -5.42 -3.74 0.31
N ILE A 20 -6.32 -3.24 1.15
CA ILE A 20 -6.42 -3.71 2.54
C ILE A 20 -6.95 -5.13 2.57
N LYS A 21 -8.03 -5.43 1.84
CA LYS A 21 -8.67 -6.75 1.84
C LYS A 21 -8.19 -7.63 0.69
N LYS A 22 -7.92 -8.89 1.01
CA LYS A 22 -7.58 -9.92 0.01
C LYS A 22 -8.68 -10.06 -1.04
N ALA A 23 -9.95 -10.04 -0.64
CA ALA A 23 -11.07 -10.18 -1.57
C ALA A 23 -11.08 -9.07 -2.63
N SER A 24 -10.83 -7.82 -2.22
CA SER A 24 -10.75 -6.67 -3.13
C SER A 24 -9.57 -6.80 -4.09
N ALA A 25 -8.42 -7.26 -3.60
CA ALA A 25 -7.24 -7.52 -4.43
C ALA A 25 -7.50 -8.60 -5.48
N GLU A 26 -8.14 -9.71 -5.08
CA GLU A 26 -8.47 -10.83 -5.98
C GLU A 26 -9.52 -10.44 -7.02
N GLU A 27 -10.56 -9.70 -6.63
CA GLU A 27 -11.58 -9.20 -7.55
C GLU A 27 -10.97 -8.25 -8.59
N PHE A 28 -10.14 -7.32 -8.13
CA PHE A 28 -9.44 -6.40 -9.02
C PHE A 28 -8.49 -7.15 -9.98
N TYR A 29 -7.75 -8.13 -9.47
CA TYR A 29 -6.85 -8.97 -10.27
C TYR A 29 -7.61 -9.70 -11.41
N LYS A 30 -8.74 -10.32 -11.10
CA LYS A 30 -9.57 -11.01 -12.11
C LYS A 30 -10.04 -10.06 -13.21
N LYS A 31 -10.54 -8.88 -12.83
CA LYS A 31 -11.02 -7.89 -13.80
C LYS A 31 -9.91 -7.37 -14.70
N ILE A 32 -8.74 -7.12 -14.14
CA ILE A 32 -7.65 -6.48 -14.90
C ILE A 32 -6.93 -7.48 -15.81
N LEU A 33 -6.94 -8.79 -15.49
CA LEU A 33 -6.37 -9.82 -16.34
C LEU A 33 -7.03 -9.90 -17.73
N GLU A 34 -8.32 -9.61 -17.81
CA GLU A 34 -9.08 -9.66 -19.07
C GLU A 34 -8.74 -8.50 -20.01
N GLU A 35 -8.29 -7.38 -19.46
CA GLU A 35 -8.10 -6.12 -20.19
C GLU A 35 -6.63 -5.68 -20.29
N SER A 36 -5.73 -6.29 -19.52
CA SER A 36 -4.34 -5.82 -19.43
C SER A 36 -3.47 -6.30 -20.58
N THR A 37 -2.63 -5.39 -21.07
CA THR A 37 -1.59 -5.68 -22.07
C THR A 37 -0.21 -5.94 -21.47
N CYS A 38 -0.06 -5.82 -20.15
CA CYS A 38 1.20 -6.10 -19.44
C CYS A 38 1.08 -7.34 -18.55
N SER A 39 2.21 -7.81 -18.03
CA SER A 39 2.22 -8.89 -17.04
C SER A 39 1.59 -8.43 -15.73
N VAL A 40 0.60 -9.19 -15.25
CA VAL A 40 -0.11 -8.92 -13.98
C VAL A 40 0.22 -10.01 -12.97
N PHE A 41 0.58 -9.61 -11.76
CA PHE A 41 0.87 -10.51 -10.63
C PHE A 41 -0.02 -10.18 -9.44
N LEU A 42 -0.36 -11.22 -8.68
CA LEU A 42 -1.06 -11.11 -7.40
C LEU A 42 -0.18 -11.65 -6.27
N MET A 43 -0.03 -10.86 -5.20
CA MET A 43 0.72 -11.25 -4.00
C MET A 43 -0.11 -10.93 -2.75
N THR A 44 -0.56 -11.96 -2.05
CA THR A 44 -1.39 -11.85 -0.85
C THR A 44 -0.77 -12.57 0.34
N GLY A 45 -1.45 -12.54 1.49
CA GLY A 45 -1.05 -13.30 2.67
C GLY A 45 -0.91 -14.81 2.42
N ASP A 46 -1.68 -15.37 1.49
CA ASP A 46 -1.65 -16.78 1.15
C ASP A 46 -0.49 -17.16 0.21
N SER A 47 0.17 -16.18 -0.39
CA SER A 47 1.31 -16.44 -1.26
C SER A 47 2.46 -17.02 -0.45
N SER A 48 2.97 -18.20 -0.84
CA SER A 48 4.13 -18.79 -0.19
C SER A 48 5.38 -17.92 -0.34
N ILE A 49 6.36 -18.10 0.55
CA ILE A 49 7.65 -17.37 0.45
C ILE A 49 8.32 -17.64 -0.91
N GLN A 50 8.21 -18.87 -1.40
CA GLN A 50 8.79 -19.24 -2.70
C GLN A 50 8.09 -18.55 -3.86
N ASP A 51 6.75 -18.45 -3.83
CA ASP A 51 5.99 -17.76 -4.86
C ASP A 51 6.25 -16.27 -4.86
N ARG A 52 6.34 -15.66 -3.68
CA ARG A 52 6.73 -14.24 -3.54
C ARG A 52 8.11 -13.97 -4.16
N LYS A 53 9.10 -14.83 -3.89
CA LYS A 53 10.44 -14.72 -4.50
C LYS A 53 10.38 -14.82 -6.02
N LYS A 54 9.63 -15.80 -6.57
CA LYS A 54 9.46 -15.95 -8.02
C LYS A 54 8.80 -14.72 -8.66
N ILE A 55 7.78 -14.16 -8.02
CA ILE A 55 7.11 -12.94 -8.50
C ILE A 55 8.11 -11.77 -8.52
N ILE A 56 8.86 -11.56 -7.43
CA ILE A 56 9.86 -10.50 -7.33
C ILE A 56 10.91 -10.60 -8.44
N GLU A 57 11.45 -11.80 -8.69
CA GLU A 57 12.43 -12.04 -9.76
C GLU A 57 11.83 -11.70 -11.15
N LYS A 58 10.59 -12.11 -11.42
CA LYS A 58 9.90 -11.77 -12.66
C LYS A 58 9.70 -10.27 -12.82
N ILE A 59 9.32 -9.57 -11.75
CA ILE A 59 9.15 -8.10 -11.75
C ILE A 59 10.47 -7.39 -12.06
N LYS A 60 11.58 -7.86 -11.48
CA LYS A 60 12.91 -7.27 -11.73
C LYS A 60 13.30 -7.33 -13.21
N GLY A 61 12.99 -8.42 -13.88
CA GLY A 61 13.34 -8.66 -15.28
C GLY A 61 12.42 -7.97 -16.32
N GLN A 62 11.32 -7.34 -15.91
CA GLN A 62 10.35 -6.76 -16.82
C GLN A 62 10.34 -5.23 -16.76
N LYS A 63 10.02 -4.58 -17.89
CA LYS A 63 9.90 -3.12 -17.97
C LYS A 63 8.48 -2.64 -17.66
N SER A 64 7.48 -3.44 -17.99
CA SER A 64 6.06 -3.10 -17.77
C SER A 64 5.39 -4.22 -16.98
N VAL A 65 4.90 -3.87 -15.80
CA VAL A 65 4.32 -4.84 -14.86
C VAL A 65 3.26 -4.17 -13.99
N LEU A 66 2.23 -4.93 -13.65
CA LEU A 66 1.27 -4.56 -12.63
C LEU A 66 1.32 -5.61 -11.50
N LEU A 67 1.73 -5.19 -10.32
CA LEU A 67 1.66 -5.99 -9.10
C LEU A 67 0.46 -5.54 -8.27
N ILE A 68 -0.47 -6.46 -8.05
CA ILE A 68 -1.60 -6.30 -7.13
C ILE A 68 -1.23 -7.04 -5.85
N ALA A 69 -1.36 -6.38 -4.71
CA ALA A 69 -0.94 -6.95 -3.43
C ALA A 69 -1.85 -6.56 -2.27
N THR A 70 -1.66 -7.24 -1.15
CA THR A 70 -2.07 -6.79 0.18
C THR A 70 -0.84 -6.35 0.97
N GLN A 71 -0.96 -6.10 2.28
CA GLN A 71 0.11 -5.59 3.15
C GLN A 71 1.41 -6.43 3.17
N VAL A 72 1.41 -7.58 2.53
CA VAL A 72 2.60 -8.48 2.47
C VAL A 72 3.81 -7.84 1.80
N ILE A 73 3.62 -6.74 1.08
CA ILE A 73 4.72 -6.00 0.45
C ILE A 73 5.37 -4.95 1.35
N GLU A 74 4.76 -4.63 2.49
CA GLU A 74 5.25 -3.59 3.40
C GLU A 74 6.56 -3.99 4.06
N ALA A 75 6.75 -5.27 4.38
CA ALA A 75 7.94 -5.77 5.05
C ALA A 75 8.70 -6.82 4.20
N GLY A 76 10.02 -6.67 4.12
CA GLY A 76 10.90 -7.69 3.57
C GLY A 76 10.84 -7.93 2.06
N VAL A 77 10.08 -7.15 1.31
CA VAL A 77 9.96 -7.28 -0.14
C VAL A 77 10.85 -6.24 -0.85
N ASP A 78 11.80 -6.74 -1.64
CA ASP A 78 12.74 -5.90 -2.39
C ASP A 78 12.25 -5.65 -3.81
N ILE A 79 11.39 -4.63 -3.95
CA ILE A 79 10.86 -4.15 -5.23
C ILE A 79 11.09 -2.65 -5.37
N ASP A 80 11.19 -2.19 -6.62
CA ASP A 80 11.29 -0.79 -7.00
C ASP A 80 10.28 -0.52 -8.11
N MET A 81 9.22 0.19 -7.76
CA MET A 81 8.08 0.45 -8.64
C MET A 81 8.06 1.93 -9.06
N ASP A 82 7.49 2.22 -10.22
CA ASP A 82 7.42 3.61 -10.73
C ASP A 82 6.20 4.36 -10.20
N ILE A 83 5.07 3.66 -10.07
CA ILE A 83 3.80 4.24 -9.61
C ILE A 83 3.19 3.32 -8.56
N GLY A 84 2.68 3.90 -7.49
CA GLY A 84 1.95 3.21 -6.43
C GLY A 84 0.50 3.69 -6.31
N TYR A 85 -0.40 2.75 -6.03
CA TYR A 85 -1.78 3.00 -5.63
C TYR A 85 -2.03 2.25 -4.33
N LYS A 86 -2.45 2.93 -3.28
CA LYS A 86 -2.65 2.32 -1.97
C LYS A 86 -4.00 2.69 -1.38
N ASP A 87 -4.70 1.67 -0.90
CA ASP A 87 -5.89 1.82 -0.07
C ASP A 87 -5.51 2.38 1.30
N ILE A 88 -6.17 3.44 1.74
CA ILE A 88 -5.83 4.16 2.98
C ILE A 88 -6.04 3.25 4.18
N SER A 89 -5.01 3.10 5.00
CA SER A 89 -5.04 2.28 6.22
C SER A 89 -4.42 3.00 7.41
N ARG A 90 -3.18 2.68 7.75
CA ARG A 90 -2.43 3.30 8.84
C ARG A 90 -1.30 4.14 8.28
N LEU A 91 -0.99 5.27 8.94
CA LEU A 91 0.01 6.20 8.45
C LEU A 91 1.42 5.59 8.32
N ASP A 92 1.80 4.69 9.23
CA ASP A 92 3.05 3.93 9.16
C ASP A 92 3.08 2.94 7.99
N SER A 93 1.94 2.37 7.64
CA SER A 93 1.75 1.51 6.48
C SER A 93 1.91 2.28 5.16
N GLU A 94 1.37 3.49 5.11
CA GLU A 94 1.51 4.41 3.97
C GLU A 94 2.99 4.77 3.71
N GLU A 95 3.75 5.04 4.77
CA GLU A 95 5.18 5.31 4.62
C GLU A 95 5.96 4.10 4.09
N GLN A 96 5.69 2.91 4.64
CA GLN A 96 6.34 1.68 4.19
C GLN A 96 6.05 1.40 2.72
N PHE A 97 4.80 1.61 2.28
CA PHE A 97 4.40 1.50 0.89
C PHE A 97 5.14 2.49 -0.01
N MET A 98 5.20 3.77 0.38
CA MET A 98 5.94 4.80 -0.36
C MET A 98 7.40 4.41 -0.57
N GLY A 99 8.01 3.72 0.40
CA GLY A 99 9.36 3.19 0.31
C GLY A 99 9.55 2.08 -0.76
N ARG A 100 8.49 1.63 -1.43
CA ARG A 100 8.53 0.67 -2.56
C ARG A 100 8.43 1.36 -3.92
N VAL A 101 8.09 2.64 -3.93
CA VAL A 101 7.96 3.43 -5.15
C VAL A 101 9.18 4.32 -5.33
N ASN A 102 9.84 4.20 -6.50
CA ASN A 102 11.08 4.92 -6.83
C ASN A 102 12.17 4.78 -5.75
N ARG A 103 12.30 3.59 -5.19
CA ARG A 103 13.29 3.28 -4.14
C ARG A 103 14.72 3.59 -4.55
N SER A 104 15.04 3.38 -5.81
CA SER A 104 16.37 3.66 -6.38
C SER A 104 16.60 5.15 -6.68
N ALA A 105 15.60 6.01 -6.50
CA ALA A 105 15.62 7.45 -6.82
C ALA A 105 16.06 7.79 -8.26
N LYS A 106 15.87 6.86 -9.21
CA LYS A 106 16.28 7.03 -10.62
C LYS A 106 15.30 7.84 -11.44
N ARG A 107 14.05 7.92 -11.00
CA ARG A 107 12.95 8.59 -11.69
C ARG A 107 12.11 9.38 -10.70
N LYS A 108 11.11 10.12 -11.18
CA LYS A 108 10.07 10.68 -10.31
C LYS A 108 9.03 9.61 -10.04
N GLY A 109 8.96 9.10 -8.82
CA GLY A 109 7.89 8.20 -8.37
C GLY A 109 6.60 8.97 -8.08
N MET A 110 5.46 8.33 -8.29
CA MET A 110 4.15 8.87 -7.92
C MET A 110 3.37 7.86 -7.08
N VAL A 111 2.73 8.34 -6.03
CA VAL A 111 1.85 7.53 -5.17
C VAL A 111 0.49 8.19 -5.09
N TYR A 112 -0.53 7.38 -5.33
CA TYR A 112 -1.94 7.76 -5.23
C TYR A 112 -2.59 6.97 -4.10
N PHE A 113 -3.32 7.65 -3.24
CA PHE A 113 -4.09 7.02 -2.18
C PHE A 113 -5.58 7.01 -2.54
N PHE A 114 -6.27 5.92 -2.25
CA PHE A 114 -7.70 5.78 -2.42
C PHE A 114 -8.32 5.19 -1.15
N ASP A 115 -9.62 5.32 -0.98
CA ASP A 115 -10.37 4.87 0.20
C ASP A 115 -11.47 3.91 -0.29
N LEU A 116 -11.22 2.62 -0.21
CA LEU A 116 -12.12 1.57 -0.68
C LEU A 116 -12.57 0.65 0.45
N ASP A 117 -11.62 0.08 1.17
CA ASP A 117 -11.87 -0.92 2.19
C ASP A 117 -11.79 -0.34 3.60
N ASP A 118 -12.60 -0.90 4.50
CA ASP A 118 -12.50 -0.58 5.93
C ASP A 118 -11.30 -1.32 6.55
N ALA A 119 -10.37 -0.56 7.10
CA ALA A 119 -9.15 -1.06 7.73
C ALA A 119 -9.45 -1.87 9.02
N ALA A 120 -10.55 -1.60 9.70
CA ALA A 120 -10.95 -2.33 10.93
C ALA A 120 -11.11 -3.83 10.68
N GLY A 121 -11.54 -4.23 9.50
CA GLY A 121 -11.71 -5.64 9.13
C GLY A 121 -10.40 -6.44 9.09
N VAL A 122 -9.23 -5.78 9.04
CA VAL A 122 -7.91 -6.43 8.96
C VAL A 122 -7.07 -6.15 10.20
N TYR A 123 -7.07 -4.92 10.68
CA TYR A 123 -6.23 -4.53 11.84
C TYR A 123 -6.95 -4.67 13.19
N GLY A 124 -8.27 -4.92 13.17
CA GLY A 124 -9.12 -4.92 14.38
C GLY A 124 -9.65 -3.52 14.69
N SER A 125 -10.90 -3.46 15.17
CA SER A 125 -11.58 -2.19 15.50
C SER A 125 -10.89 -1.41 16.63
N ASP A 126 -10.09 -2.07 17.44
CA ASP A 126 -9.41 -1.49 18.62
C ASP A 126 -8.04 -0.88 18.27
N ASP A 127 -7.55 -1.01 17.04
CA ASP A 127 -6.30 -0.37 16.63
C ASP A 127 -6.52 1.14 16.47
N VAL A 128 -5.98 1.92 17.39
CA VAL A 128 -6.11 3.39 17.40
C VAL A 128 -5.55 4.04 16.13
N ARG A 129 -4.65 3.36 15.41
CA ARG A 129 -3.99 3.89 14.21
C ARG A 129 -4.87 3.88 12.96
N ILE A 130 -6.02 3.20 13.00
CA ILE A 130 -7.00 3.19 11.90
C ILE A 130 -8.14 4.20 12.11
N GLU A 131 -8.20 4.87 13.26
CA GLU A 131 -9.20 5.90 13.47
C GLU A 131 -9.06 7.01 12.44
N GLU A 132 -10.15 7.52 11.90
CA GLU A 132 -10.15 8.51 10.83
C GLU A 132 -9.28 9.72 11.13
N LYS A 133 -9.30 10.20 12.41
CA LYS A 133 -8.52 11.35 12.87
C LYS A 133 -7.01 11.20 12.74
N VAL A 134 -6.50 9.97 12.61
CA VAL A 134 -5.06 9.65 12.52
C VAL A 134 -4.67 8.96 11.20
N THR A 135 -5.53 9.02 10.19
CA THR A 135 -5.30 8.49 8.85
C THR A 135 -5.15 9.61 7.81
N LEU A 136 -4.78 9.27 6.57
CA LEU A 136 -4.66 10.22 5.46
C LEU A 136 -5.98 10.92 5.06
N LYS A 137 -7.11 10.55 5.65
CA LYS A 137 -8.37 11.27 5.50
C LYS A 137 -8.24 12.70 6.07
N MET A 138 -7.38 12.89 7.08
CA MET A 138 -7.12 14.19 7.69
C MET A 138 -5.90 14.89 7.08
N GLU A 139 -6.03 16.19 6.83
CA GLU A 139 -4.95 17.01 6.25
C GLU A 139 -3.70 17.04 7.13
N ALA A 140 -3.86 17.12 8.45
CA ALA A 140 -2.74 17.09 9.39
C ALA A 140 -1.88 15.83 9.23
N MET A 141 -2.50 14.68 8.97
CA MET A 141 -1.80 13.40 8.76
C MET A 141 -1.06 13.37 7.43
N ARG A 142 -1.62 13.99 6.39
CA ARG A 142 -0.93 14.16 5.09
C ARG A 142 0.35 14.99 5.25
N LYS A 143 0.32 16.02 6.10
CA LYS A 143 1.50 16.80 6.42
C LYS A 143 2.56 15.97 7.14
N ILE A 144 2.17 15.16 8.13
CA ILE A 144 3.08 14.25 8.85
C ILE A 144 3.75 13.27 7.88
N LEU A 145 2.98 12.65 6.98
CA LEU A 145 3.52 11.73 5.97
C LEU A 145 4.54 12.44 5.05
N THR A 146 4.29 13.71 4.69
CA THR A 146 5.17 14.49 3.83
C THR A 146 6.45 14.91 4.55
N THR A 147 6.35 15.37 5.81
CA THR A 147 7.48 15.81 6.61
C THR A 147 8.23 14.66 7.29
N LYS A 148 7.63 13.46 7.32
CA LYS A 148 8.12 12.27 8.02
C LYS A 148 8.32 12.46 9.51
N ASP A 149 7.53 13.33 10.14
CA ASP A 149 7.57 13.61 11.58
C ASP A 149 6.79 12.56 12.38
N PHE A 150 7.18 11.29 12.22
CA PHE A 150 6.55 10.16 12.90
C PHE A 150 6.76 10.17 14.43
N PRO A 151 7.90 10.60 14.99
CA PRO A 151 8.02 10.72 16.44
C PRO A 151 6.89 11.57 17.03
N LYS A 152 6.66 12.76 16.48
CA LYS A 152 5.57 13.65 16.88
C LYS A 152 4.19 13.01 16.70
N PHE A 153 3.98 12.30 15.58
CA PHE A 153 2.74 11.57 15.33
C PHE A 153 2.42 10.58 16.46
N TYR A 154 3.38 9.75 16.83
CA TYR A 154 3.19 8.77 17.90
C TYR A 154 3.00 9.43 19.27
N GLU A 155 3.80 10.43 19.61
CA GLU A 155 3.71 11.13 20.90
C GLU A 155 2.41 11.88 21.09
N GLU A 156 1.93 12.59 20.07
CA GLU A 156 0.75 13.44 20.17
C GLU A 156 -0.58 12.73 19.88
N ASN A 157 -0.58 11.70 19.01
CA ASN A 157 -1.82 11.12 18.51
C ASN A 157 -2.05 9.66 18.96
N ILE A 158 -0.99 8.86 19.11
CA ILE A 158 -1.14 7.43 19.37
C ILE A 158 -0.95 7.11 20.85
N LEU A 159 0.16 7.54 21.46
CA LEU A 159 0.47 7.18 22.84
C LEU A 159 -0.57 7.67 23.87
N PRO A 160 -1.15 8.88 23.77
CA PRO A 160 -2.20 9.33 24.68
C PRO A 160 -3.44 8.42 24.59
N GLU A 161 -3.85 8.01 23.40
CA GLU A 161 -5.03 7.18 23.21
C GLU A 161 -4.81 5.75 23.72
N VAL A 162 -3.62 5.19 23.50
CA VAL A 162 -3.25 3.86 24.03
C VAL A 162 -3.23 3.86 25.56
N LYS A 163 -2.67 4.91 26.18
CA LYS A 163 -2.67 5.05 27.65
C LYS A 163 -4.08 5.12 28.21
N LYS A 164 -4.93 5.97 27.61
CA LYS A 164 -6.32 6.12 28.04
C LYS A 164 -7.08 4.78 28.02
N ARG A 165 -6.96 4.02 26.93
CA ARG A 165 -7.59 2.70 26.83
C ARG A 165 -7.02 1.66 27.79
N GLY A 166 -5.73 1.76 28.12
CA GLY A 166 -5.08 0.89 29.12
C GLY A 166 -5.51 1.20 30.55
N GLU A 167 -5.93 2.44 30.83
CA GLU A 167 -6.46 2.84 32.16
C GLU A 167 -7.96 2.49 32.31
N GLU A 168 -8.70 2.36 31.20
CA GLU A 168 -10.11 2.00 31.20
C GLU A 168 -10.34 0.47 31.20
N ALA A 169 -9.30 -0.34 30.98
CA ALA A 169 -9.34 -1.80 30.94
C ALA A 169 -9.00 -2.42 32.32
#